data_fae6cc0c8d7be587e529effaac569ab6
#
_entry.id   fae6cc0c8d7be587e529effaac569ab6
#
_cell.length_a   1.000
_cell.length_b   1.000
_cell.length_c   1.000
_cell.angle_alpha   90.00
_cell.angle_beta   90.00
_cell.angle_gamma   90.00
#
_symmetry.space_group_name_H-M   'P 1'
#
loop_
_entity.id
_entity.type
_entity.pdbx_description
1 polymer ?
#
loop_
_entity_poly.entity_id
_entity_poly.type
_entity_poly.pdbx_seq_one_letter_code
_entity_poly.pdbx_strand_id
1 'polypeptide(L)'
;MLPANLNWTAAVTGDDPDQQVADTIALMSRYVREDAETPIVREAANEAAGLADDPVEGVFWYVKRLIRFQHDDVTAAPLTSLLSQRGINAPIVEVLIRPVDMLSWHADTGNRQIGDCDDYAMLTAALLRAQGIPAKFVTVAVDPSMPNQFSHVYVAAYPDGQRIALDTSHGEAAGWEAPVVARKEEWDIDAGLVGWLLAGLLVLALWSQWGKKRRTS
;
A
#
# COMPACT_ATOMS: atom_id res chain seq x y z
N MET A 1 -7.59 -9.99 -21.19
CA MET A 1 -7.85 -11.20 -20.40
C MET A 1 -7.08 -11.03 -19.12
N LEU A 2 -7.74 -10.92 -17.96
CA LEU A 2 -7.07 -10.77 -16.67
C LEU A 2 -6.35 -12.07 -16.35
N PRO A 3 -5.13 -12.05 -15.81
CA PRO A 3 -4.43 -13.27 -15.42
C PRO A 3 -5.20 -14.00 -14.33
N ALA A 4 -5.25 -15.33 -14.43
CA ALA A 4 -6.09 -16.19 -13.58
C ALA A 4 -5.68 -16.21 -12.09
N ASN A 5 -4.57 -15.58 -11.72
CA ASN A 5 -3.92 -15.72 -10.42
C ASN A 5 -3.85 -14.39 -9.62
N LEU A 6 -4.53 -13.33 -10.05
CA LEU A 6 -4.58 -12.09 -9.27
C LEU A 6 -5.51 -12.26 -8.06
N ASN A 7 -4.97 -12.08 -6.86
CA ASN A 7 -5.74 -11.99 -5.64
C ASN A 7 -6.45 -10.63 -5.60
N TRP A 8 -7.66 -10.59 -6.10
CA TRP A 8 -8.51 -9.43 -6.07
C TRP A 8 -9.12 -9.27 -4.69
N THR A 9 -8.96 -8.13 -4.09
CA THR A 9 -9.71 -7.75 -2.91
C THR A 9 -10.66 -6.64 -3.30
N ALA A 10 -11.96 -6.94 -3.34
CA ALA A 10 -12.98 -5.90 -3.41
C ALA A 10 -12.98 -5.18 -2.06
N ALA A 11 -12.64 -3.92 -2.03
CA ALA A 11 -12.67 -3.15 -0.81
C ALA A 11 -14.10 -2.76 -0.44
N VAL A 12 -14.25 -2.66 0.76
CA VAL A 12 -15.24 -2.40 1.76
C VAL A 12 -16.33 -1.42 1.31
N THR A 13 -17.54 -1.85 1.52
CA THR A 13 -18.75 -1.05 1.39
C THR A 13 -19.08 -0.41 2.72
N GLY A 14 -19.00 0.90 2.82
CA GLY A 14 -19.51 1.72 3.92
C GLY A 14 -20.13 2.99 3.35
N ASP A 15 -21.01 3.65 4.09
CA ASP A 15 -21.63 4.92 3.66
C ASP A 15 -20.75 6.14 4.00
N ASP A 16 -19.67 5.94 4.78
CA ASP A 16 -18.74 6.98 5.19
C ASP A 16 -17.46 6.92 4.33
N PRO A 17 -17.20 7.91 3.46
CA PRO A 17 -16.01 7.94 2.61
C PRO A 17 -14.68 7.91 3.39
N ASP A 18 -14.60 8.56 4.56
CA ASP A 18 -13.38 8.58 5.35
C ASP A 18 -13.10 7.19 5.97
N GLN A 19 -14.15 6.47 6.38
CA GLN A 19 -14.01 5.10 6.86
C GLN A 19 -13.60 4.15 5.74
N GLN A 20 -14.15 4.31 4.53
CA GLN A 20 -13.73 3.51 3.36
C GLN A 20 -12.24 3.69 3.08
N VAL A 21 -11.74 4.93 3.07
CA VAL A 21 -10.31 5.22 2.89
C VAL A 21 -9.48 4.57 3.99
N ALA A 22 -9.89 4.72 5.25
CA ALA A 22 -9.16 4.13 6.37
C ALA A 22 -9.08 2.60 6.28
N ASP A 23 -10.16 1.93 5.87
CA ASP A 23 -10.22 0.49 5.70
C ASP A 23 -9.35 0.02 4.50
N THR A 24 -9.37 0.76 3.39
CA THR A 24 -8.51 0.51 2.23
C THR A 24 -7.03 0.64 2.62
N ILE A 25 -6.64 1.73 3.28
CA ILE A 25 -5.27 1.95 3.76
C ILE A 25 -4.83 0.87 4.76
N ALA A 26 -5.72 0.42 5.64
CA ALA A 26 -5.41 -0.68 6.57
C ALA A 26 -5.12 -1.99 5.82
N LEU A 27 -5.87 -2.28 4.76
CA LEU A 27 -5.66 -3.45 3.91
C LEU A 27 -4.36 -3.34 3.10
N MET A 28 -4.11 -2.20 2.45
CA MET A 28 -2.85 -1.89 1.76
C MET A 28 -1.65 -2.07 2.70
N SER A 29 -1.72 -1.51 3.92
CA SER A 29 -0.68 -1.63 4.94
C SER A 29 -0.41 -3.08 5.33
N ARG A 30 -1.46 -3.89 5.45
CA ARG A 30 -1.32 -5.33 5.71
C ARG A 30 -0.58 -6.03 4.57
N TYR A 31 -0.97 -5.80 3.32
CA TYR A 31 -0.32 -6.40 2.15
C TYR A 31 1.15 -5.99 2.04
N VAL A 32 1.45 -4.71 2.25
CA VAL A 32 2.85 -4.23 2.26
C VAL A 32 3.69 -4.96 3.31
N ARG A 33 3.18 -5.13 4.54
CA ARG A 33 3.92 -5.83 5.61
C ARG A 33 4.15 -7.30 5.29
N GLU A 34 3.13 -7.99 4.77
CA GLU A 34 3.22 -9.40 4.41
C GLU A 34 4.17 -9.62 3.22
N ASP A 35 4.04 -8.80 2.17
CA ASP A 35 4.73 -9.02 0.91
C ASP A 35 6.19 -8.56 0.94
N ALA A 36 6.54 -7.50 1.72
CA ALA A 36 7.92 -7.02 1.84
C ALA A 36 8.90 -8.10 2.34
N GLU A 37 8.39 -9.13 3.04
CA GLU A 37 9.21 -10.23 3.55
C GLU A 37 9.40 -11.36 2.52
N THR A 38 8.70 -11.33 1.40
CA THR A 38 8.77 -12.37 0.37
C THR A 38 10.07 -12.31 -0.44
N PRO A 39 10.62 -13.44 -0.91
CA PRO A 39 11.85 -13.45 -1.69
C PRO A 39 11.79 -12.57 -2.94
N ILE A 40 10.68 -12.61 -3.69
CA ILE A 40 10.54 -11.86 -4.94
C ILE A 40 10.51 -10.34 -4.71
N VAL A 41 9.87 -9.86 -3.63
CA VAL A 41 9.86 -8.44 -3.27
C VAL A 41 11.25 -7.99 -2.81
N ARG A 42 11.97 -8.80 -2.03
CA ARG A 42 13.35 -8.51 -1.62
C ARG A 42 14.32 -8.46 -2.80
N GLU A 43 14.16 -9.35 -3.77
CA GLU A 43 14.96 -9.35 -5.01
C GLU A 43 14.69 -8.07 -5.79
N ALA A 44 13.43 -7.74 -6.04
CA ALA A 44 13.03 -6.50 -6.70
C ALA A 44 13.51 -5.24 -5.95
N ALA A 45 13.50 -5.25 -4.62
CA ALA A 45 14.02 -4.16 -3.79
C ALA A 45 15.54 -3.97 -3.97
N ASN A 46 16.31 -5.06 -4.08
CA ASN A 46 17.75 -5.01 -4.38
C ASN A 46 18.01 -4.50 -5.81
N GLU A 47 17.23 -4.93 -6.79
CA GLU A 47 17.30 -4.41 -8.16
C GLU A 47 17.01 -2.91 -8.19
N ALA A 48 15.94 -2.48 -7.51
CA ALA A 48 15.55 -1.09 -7.42
C ALA A 48 16.68 -0.23 -6.81
N ALA A 49 17.30 -0.68 -5.73
CA ALA A 49 18.41 0.02 -5.09
C ALA A 49 19.62 0.21 -6.02
N GLY A 50 19.79 -0.65 -7.02
CA GLY A 50 20.86 -0.57 -8.01
C GLY A 50 20.57 0.36 -9.20
N LEU A 51 19.38 0.96 -9.30
CA LEU A 51 19.00 1.81 -10.43
C LEU A 51 19.44 3.27 -10.31
N ALA A 52 19.78 3.73 -9.11
CA ALA A 52 20.26 5.08 -8.84
C ALA A 52 21.26 5.06 -7.67
N ASP A 53 21.99 6.16 -7.47
CA ASP A 53 22.90 6.32 -6.33
C ASP A 53 22.12 6.41 -5.00
N ASP A 54 20.92 7.00 -5.04
CA ASP A 54 19.97 7.03 -3.93
C ASP A 54 18.97 5.88 -4.05
N PRO A 55 18.89 4.97 -3.05
CA PRO A 55 17.96 3.85 -3.06
C PRO A 55 16.49 4.27 -3.17
N VAL A 56 16.10 5.43 -2.60
CA VAL A 56 14.74 5.97 -2.68
C VAL A 56 14.41 6.37 -4.12
N GLU A 57 15.34 7.03 -4.81
CA GLU A 57 15.22 7.35 -6.24
C GLU A 57 15.19 6.08 -7.08
N GLY A 58 16.00 5.08 -6.74
CA GLY A 58 15.99 3.77 -7.40
C GLY A 58 14.63 3.10 -7.34
N VAL A 59 13.97 3.08 -6.18
CA VAL A 59 12.59 2.58 -6.02
C VAL A 59 11.61 3.37 -6.88
N PHE A 60 11.71 4.70 -6.92
CA PHE A 60 10.86 5.55 -7.76
C PHE A 60 10.90 5.10 -9.23
N TRP A 61 12.09 4.97 -9.81
CA TRP A 61 12.25 4.59 -11.20
C TRP A 61 11.89 3.14 -11.48
N TYR A 62 12.14 2.23 -10.52
CA TYR A 62 11.76 0.82 -10.66
C TYR A 62 10.25 0.69 -10.82
N VAL A 63 9.47 1.28 -9.91
CA VAL A 63 8.00 1.20 -9.93
C VAL A 63 7.43 1.84 -11.19
N LYS A 64 7.90 3.03 -11.57
CA LYS A 64 7.46 3.70 -12.81
C LYS A 64 7.68 2.88 -14.07
N ARG A 65 8.72 2.06 -14.11
CA ARG A 65 9.00 1.19 -15.26
C ARG A 65 8.12 -0.06 -15.27
N LEU A 66 7.80 -0.58 -14.09
CA LEU A 66 7.11 -1.85 -13.93
C LEU A 66 5.61 -1.72 -14.16
N ILE A 67 4.98 -0.64 -13.70
CA ILE A 67 3.54 -0.43 -13.78
C ILE A 67 3.20 0.54 -14.90
N ARG A 68 2.07 0.30 -15.56
CA ARG A 68 1.39 1.23 -16.47
C ARG A 68 0.10 1.67 -15.81
N PHE A 69 -0.08 2.97 -15.67
CA PHE A 69 -1.27 3.53 -15.02
C PHE A 69 -2.56 3.16 -15.76
N GLN A 70 -3.55 2.68 -15.02
CA GLN A 70 -4.90 2.41 -15.49
C GLN A 70 -5.87 2.54 -14.32
N HIS A 71 -6.89 3.38 -14.48
CA HIS A 71 -7.92 3.55 -13.45
C HIS A 71 -8.73 2.28 -13.20
N ASP A 72 -9.20 2.13 -11.98
CA ASP A 72 -9.95 0.98 -11.51
C ASP A 72 -11.31 0.80 -12.20
N ASP A 73 -11.96 1.86 -12.65
CA ASP A 73 -13.19 1.76 -13.43
C ASP A 73 -13.03 0.88 -14.68
N VAL A 74 -11.85 0.92 -15.32
CA VAL A 74 -11.50 0.07 -16.46
C VAL A 74 -11.13 -1.33 -16.02
N THR A 75 -10.38 -1.46 -14.91
CA THR A 75 -9.88 -2.74 -14.40
C THR A 75 -11.01 -3.55 -13.74
N ALA A 76 -11.90 -2.90 -13.00
CA ALA A 76 -13.02 -3.53 -12.30
C ALA A 76 -14.20 -3.92 -13.21
N ALA A 77 -14.35 -3.32 -14.39
CA ALA A 77 -15.49 -3.58 -15.25
C ALA A 77 -15.73 -5.08 -15.59
N PRO A 78 -14.71 -5.89 -15.92
CA PRO A 78 -14.91 -7.33 -16.13
C PRO A 78 -15.32 -8.07 -14.85
N LEU A 79 -14.80 -7.66 -13.70
CA LEU A 79 -15.11 -8.26 -12.39
C LEU A 79 -16.54 -7.92 -11.98
N THR A 80 -16.95 -6.66 -12.12
CA THR A 80 -18.33 -6.21 -11.88
C THR A 80 -19.32 -7.00 -12.73
N SER A 81 -19.02 -7.20 -14.02
CA SER A 81 -19.82 -8.00 -14.93
C SER A 81 -19.94 -9.46 -14.48
N LEU A 82 -18.82 -10.06 -14.05
CA LEU A 82 -18.80 -11.45 -13.56
C LEU A 82 -19.61 -11.63 -12.27
N LEU A 83 -19.49 -10.70 -11.31
CA LEU A 83 -20.24 -10.72 -10.07
C LEU A 83 -21.74 -10.56 -10.32
N SER A 84 -22.10 -9.62 -11.21
CA SER A 84 -23.50 -9.39 -11.61
C SER A 84 -24.14 -10.64 -12.26
N GLN A 85 -23.40 -11.37 -13.11
CA GLN A 85 -23.84 -12.64 -13.69
C GLN A 85 -24.08 -13.73 -12.63
N ARG A 86 -23.43 -13.63 -11.46
CA ARG A 86 -23.63 -14.53 -10.31
C ARG A 86 -24.67 -14.02 -9.32
N GLY A 87 -25.42 -12.97 -9.66
CA GLY A 87 -26.43 -12.36 -8.79
C GLY A 87 -25.87 -11.56 -7.62
N ILE A 88 -24.57 -11.20 -7.65
CA ILE A 88 -23.92 -10.38 -6.63
C ILE A 88 -23.85 -8.95 -7.14
N ASN A 89 -24.73 -8.09 -6.62
CA ASN A 89 -24.74 -6.66 -6.90
C ASN A 89 -23.93 -5.94 -5.80
N ALA A 90 -22.61 -6.05 -5.87
CA ALA A 90 -21.73 -5.26 -5.03
C ALA A 90 -21.07 -4.17 -5.90
N PRO A 91 -21.14 -2.89 -5.52
CA PRO A 91 -20.27 -1.89 -6.13
C PRO A 91 -18.83 -2.26 -5.79
N ILE A 92 -17.99 -2.45 -6.81
CA ILE A 92 -16.54 -2.57 -6.61
C ILE A 92 -16.04 -1.12 -6.49
N VAL A 93 -15.55 -0.79 -5.31
CA VAL A 93 -15.05 0.55 -5.01
C VAL A 93 -13.56 0.64 -5.32
N GLU A 94 -12.82 -0.46 -5.10
CA GLU A 94 -11.37 -0.51 -5.21
C GLU A 94 -10.91 -1.90 -5.65
N VAL A 95 -9.85 -1.98 -6.44
CA VAL A 95 -9.19 -3.22 -6.86
C VAL A 95 -7.71 -3.15 -6.50
N LEU A 96 -7.32 -3.81 -5.42
CA LEU A 96 -5.94 -3.82 -4.97
C LEU A 96 -5.17 -5.03 -5.52
N ILE A 97 -4.06 -4.79 -6.20
CA ILE A 97 -3.16 -5.85 -6.69
C ILE A 97 -1.95 -5.94 -5.77
N ARG A 98 -1.76 -7.06 -5.11
CA ARG A 98 -0.66 -7.25 -4.15
C ARG A 98 0.72 -7.10 -4.83
N PRO A 99 1.70 -6.47 -4.15
CA PRO A 99 3.08 -6.37 -4.65
C PRO A 99 3.68 -7.71 -5.12
N VAL A 100 3.47 -8.78 -4.37
CA VAL A 100 3.95 -10.12 -4.72
C VAL A 100 3.33 -10.64 -6.02
N ASP A 101 2.05 -10.39 -6.26
CA ASP A 101 1.34 -10.83 -7.46
C ASP A 101 1.77 -10.01 -8.68
N MET A 102 1.97 -8.69 -8.53
CA MET A 102 2.52 -7.83 -9.58
C MET A 102 3.90 -8.29 -10.06
N LEU A 103 4.80 -8.54 -9.12
CA LEU A 103 6.17 -8.95 -9.43
C LEU A 103 6.20 -10.36 -10.02
N SER A 104 5.41 -11.29 -9.49
CA SER A 104 5.32 -12.65 -10.03
C SER A 104 4.81 -12.65 -11.46
N TRP A 105 3.76 -11.89 -11.75
CA TRP A 105 3.25 -11.77 -13.11
C TRP A 105 4.25 -11.12 -14.07
N HIS A 106 4.98 -10.09 -13.61
CA HIS A 106 6.07 -9.48 -14.39
C HIS A 106 7.18 -10.47 -14.69
N ALA A 107 7.62 -11.24 -13.69
CA ALA A 107 8.64 -12.26 -13.83
C ALA A 107 8.23 -13.35 -14.84
N ASP A 108 6.98 -13.78 -14.80
CA ASP A 108 6.45 -14.83 -15.70
C ASP A 108 6.26 -14.37 -17.14
N THR A 109 5.95 -13.10 -17.37
CA THR A 109 5.52 -12.60 -18.68
C THR A 109 6.46 -11.60 -19.32
N GLY A 110 7.33 -10.95 -18.55
CA GLY A 110 8.18 -9.84 -18.98
C GLY A 110 7.40 -8.55 -19.33
N ASN A 111 6.07 -8.53 -19.08
CA ASN A 111 5.24 -7.38 -19.41
C ASN A 111 5.11 -6.40 -18.24
N ARG A 112 4.78 -5.15 -18.56
CA ARG A 112 4.41 -4.16 -17.54
C ARG A 112 3.05 -4.51 -16.96
N GLN A 113 2.94 -4.45 -15.63
CA GLN A 113 1.67 -4.61 -14.93
C GLN A 113 0.79 -3.36 -15.16
N ILE A 114 -0.52 -3.53 -15.01
CA ILE A 114 -1.46 -2.42 -14.93
C ILE A 114 -1.84 -2.19 -13.47
N GLY A 115 -2.11 -0.95 -13.11
CA GLY A 115 -2.56 -0.59 -11.76
C GLY A 115 -2.82 0.91 -11.65
N ASP A 116 -3.49 1.33 -10.61
CA ASP A 116 -3.72 2.73 -10.31
C ASP A 116 -2.88 3.22 -9.11
N CYS A 117 -3.28 4.32 -8.47
CA CYS A 117 -2.44 4.96 -7.45
C CYS A 117 -2.17 4.07 -6.24
N ASP A 118 -3.09 3.21 -5.84
CA ASP A 118 -2.96 2.31 -4.69
C ASP A 118 -1.93 1.23 -4.97
N ASP A 119 -1.98 0.65 -6.16
CA ASP A 119 -1.07 -0.39 -6.61
C ASP A 119 0.36 0.12 -6.69
N TYR A 120 0.52 1.34 -7.26
CA TYR A 120 1.81 2.03 -7.27
C TYR A 120 2.31 2.31 -5.85
N ALA A 121 1.42 2.79 -4.96
CA ALA A 121 1.78 3.10 -3.59
C ALA A 121 2.14 1.83 -2.80
N MET A 122 1.38 0.73 -2.95
CA MET A 122 1.68 -0.54 -2.28
C MET A 122 3.02 -1.11 -2.71
N LEU A 123 3.31 -1.16 -4.02
CA LEU A 123 4.59 -1.67 -4.49
C LEU A 123 5.75 -0.79 -4.03
N THR A 124 5.61 0.55 -4.13
CA THR A 124 6.61 1.50 -3.62
C THR A 124 6.92 1.26 -2.14
N ALA A 125 5.87 1.18 -1.31
CA ALA A 125 6.02 0.97 0.13
C ALA A 125 6.64 -0.40 0.47
N ALA A 126 6.28 -1.46 -0.27
CA ALA A 126 6.84 -2.79 -0.05
C ALA A 126 8.33 -2.86 -0.38
N LEU A 127 8.77 -2.21 -1.48
CA LEU A 127 10.19 -2.15 -1.85
C LEU A 127 11.01 -1.33 -0.86
N LEU A 128 10.51 -0.16 -0.41
CA LEU A 128 11.17 0.64 0.63
C LEU A 128 11.29 -0.15 1.93
N ARG A 129 10.21 -0.81 2.37
CA ARG A 129 10.21 -1.62 3.58
C ARG A 129 11.20 -2.79 3.49
N ALA A 130 11.29 -3.46 2.35
CA ALA A 130 12.25 -4.55 2.13
C ALA A 130 13.71 -4.07 2.20
N GLN A 131 13.97 -2.79 1.93
CA GLN A 131 15.26 -2.12 2.11
C GLN A 131 15.47 -1.55 3.53
N GLY A 132 14.49 -1.69 4.43
CA GLY A 132 14.55 -1.13 5.79
C GLY A 132 14.31 0.38 5.86
N ILE A 133 13.80 1.01 4.80
CA ILE A 133 13.48 2.44 4.74
C ILE A 133 12.05 2.65 5.27
N PRO A 134 11.86 3.41 6.36
CA PRO A 134 10.52 3.71 6.86
C PRO A 134 9.69 4.48 5.83
N ALA A 135 8.41 4.14 5.73
CA ALA A 135 7.49 4.75 4.78
C ALA A 135 6.09 4.90 5.36
N LYS A 136 5.34 5.87 4.82
CA LYS A 136 3.92 6.10 5.13
C LYS A 136 3.13 6.25 3.85
N PHE A 137 1.87 5.84 3.87
CA PHE A 137 0.92 6.25 2.84
C PHE A 137 0.50 7.70 3.04
N VAL A 138 0.29 8.41 1.96
CA VAL A 138 -0.17 9.80 1.96
C VAL A 138 -1.40 9.89 1.07
N THR A 139 -2.55 10.14 1.67
CA THR A 139 -3.81 10.36 0.94
C THR A 139 -4.03 11.85 0.75
N VAL A 140 -4.47 12.25 -0.44
CA VAL A 140 -4.68 13.66 -0.79
C VAL A 140 -5.98 13.85 -1.56
N ALA A 141 -6.67 14.97 -1.29
CA ALA A 141 -7.79 15.45 -2.08
C ALA A 141 -7.26 16.42 -3.14
N VAL A 142 -7.12 15.94 -4.37
CA VAL A 142 -6.60 16.74 -5.50
C VAL A 142 -7.69 17.20 -6.47
N ASP A 143 -8.92 16.68 -6.34
CA ASP A 143 -10.05 17.12 -7.16
C ASP A 143 -10.70 18.37 -6.55
N PRO A 144 -10.62 19.54 -7.22
CA PRO A 144 -11.21 20.78 -6.72
C PRO A 144 -12.74 20.72 -6.58
N SER A 145 -13.41 19.82 -7.30
CA SER A 145 -14.87 19.64 -7.20
C SER A 145 -15.28 18.85 -5.96
N MET A 146 -14.35 18.08 -5.38
CA MET A 146 -14.55 17.24 -4.18
C MET A 146 -13.43 17.47 -3.14
N PRO A 147 -13.27 18.69 -2.61
CA PRO A 147 -12.10 19.06 -1.80
C PRO A 147 -12.01 18.34 -0.45
N ASN A 148 -13.08 17.71 -0.01
CA ASN A 148 -13.15 16.96 1.26
C ASN A 148 -12.95 15.44 1.06
N GLN A 149 -12.88 14.95 -0.19
CA GLN A 149 -12.72 13.53 -0.47
C GLN A 149 -11.30 13.23 -0.95
N PHE A 150 -10.67 12.26 -0.36
CA PHE A 150 -9.41 11.75 -0.87
C PHE A 150 -9.63 11.13 -2.25
N SER A 151 -8.80 11.51 -3.21
CA SER A 151 -8.90 11.10 -4.60
C SER A 151 -7.57 10.57 -5.16
N HIS A 152 -6.51 10.55 -4.33
CA HIS A 152 -5.20 10.06 -4.71
C HIS A 152 -4.40 9.60 -3.50
N VAL A 153 -3.53 8.59 -3.70
CA VAL A 153 -2.59 8.10 -2.70
C VAL A 153 -1.20 7.93 -3.29
N TYR A 154 -0.18 8.24 -2.51
CA TYR A 154 1.23 8.00 -2.79
C TYR A 154 1.99 7.66 -1.52
N VAL A 155 3.32 7.53 -1.59
CA VAL A 155 4.18 7.18 -0.46
C VAL A 155 5.07 8.34 -0.07
N ALA A 156 5.26 8.56 1.24
CA ALA A 156 6.37 9.33 1.77
C ALA A 156 7.40 8.37 2.38
N ALA A 157 8.64 8.41 1.88
CA ALA A 157 9.78 7.71 2.45
C ALA A 157 10.49 8.57 3.49
N TYR A 158 11.11 7.94 4.48
CA TYR A 158 11.81 8.62 5.58
C TYR A 158 13.24 8.06 5.78
N PRO A 159 14.13 8.11 4.76
CA PRO A 159 15.53 7.76 4.96
C PRO A 159 16.15 8.73 5.99
N ASP A 160 16.79 8.17 7.03
CA ASP A 160 17.42 8.96 8.10
C ASP A 160 16.50 10.01 8.75
N GLY A 161 15.18 9.77 8.71
CA GLY A 161 14.15 10.68 9.24
C GLY A 161 13.79 11.86 8.31
N GLN A 162 14.42 12.01 7.16
CA GLN A 162 14.09 13.03 6.17
C GLN A 162 12.90 12.56 5.31
N ARG A 163 11.85 13.38 5.22
CA ARG A 163 10.68 13.09 4.39
C ARG A 163 10.97 13.34 2.91
N ILE A 164 10.76 12.34 2.07
CA ILE A 164 10.83 12.40 0.61
C ILE A 164 9.51 11.88 0.04
N ALA A 165 8.80 12.69 -0.71
CA ALA A 165 7.59 12.25 -1.41
C ALA A 165 7.94 11.33 -2.59
N LEU A 166 7.17 10.26 -2.76
CA LEU A 166 7.32 9.29 -3.84
C LEU A 166 5.96 9.02 -4.50
N ASP A 167 5.51 9.99 -5.28
CA ASP A 167 4.35 9.79 -6.16
C ASP A 167 4.81 9.09 -7.45
N THR A 168 4.94 7.78 -7.37
CA THR A 168 5.41 6.95 -8.48
C THR A 168 4.40 6.81 -9.61
N SER A 169 3.13 7.16 -9.37
CA SER A 169 2.08 7.12 -10.40
C SER A 169 2.07 8.39 -11.26
N HIS A 170 2.11 9.58 -10.66
CA HIS A 170 1.98 10.87 -11.33
C HIS A 170 3.26 11.71 -11.32
N GLY A 171 4.11 11.56 -10.29
CA GLY A 171 5.33 12.35 -10.13
C GLY A 171 6.33 12.17 -11.29
N GLU A 172 7.10 13.21 -11.57
CA GLU A 172 8.16 13.20 -12.59
C GLU A 172 9.52 12.77 -12.02
N ALA A 173 9.71 12.95 -10.70
CA ALA A 173 10.91 12.58 -9.97
C ALA A 173 10.59 12.32 -8.49
N ALA A 174 11.50 11.66 -7.77
CA ALA A 174 11.45 11.60 -6.32
C ALA A 174 11.46 13.01 -5.73
N GLY A 175 10.64 13.23 -4.68
CA GLY A 175 10.41 14.55 -4.09
C GLY A 175 9.25 15.34 -4.71
N TRP A 176 8.72 14.94 -5.85
CA TRP A 176 7.57 15.61 -6.45
C TRP A 176 6.29 15.30 -5.66
N GLU A 177 5.48 16.34 -5.44
CA GLU A 177 4.12 16.27 -4.88
C GLU A 177 3.17 17.11 -5.73
N ALA A 178 1.89 16.73 -5.73
CA ALA A 178 0.85 17.52 -6.38
C ALA A 178 0.85 18.97 -5.84
N PRO A 179 0.85 20.01 -6.73
CA PRO A 179 1.07 21.40 -6.31
C PRO A 179 -0.12 22.01 -5.56
N VAL A 180 -1.31 21.45 -5.73
CA VAL A 180 -2.54 21.93 -5.07
C VAL A 180 -3.24 20.75 -4.42
N VAL A 181 -3.40 20.82 -3.10
CA VAL A 181 -4.02 19.78 -2.28
C VAL A 181 -4.96 20.46 -1.28
N ALA A 182 -6.25 20.09 -1.32
CA ALA A 182 -7.24 20.62 -0.39
C ALA A 182 -7.18 19.95 0.98
N ARG A 183 -6.92 18.63 1.00
CA ARG A 183 -6.79 17.81 2.23
C ARG A 183 -5.64 16.82 2.04
N LYS A 184 -4.87 16.56 3.12
CA LYS A 184 -3.75 15.62 3.12
C LYS A 184 -3.65 14.93 4.47
N GLU A 185 -3.47 13.61 4.45
CA GLU A 185 -3.23 12.81 5.65
C GLU A 185 -2.11 11.80 5.41
N GLU A 186 -1.31 11.53 6.46
CA GLU A 186 -0.27 10.52 6.47
C GLU A 186 -0.67 9.35 7.37
N TRP A 187 -0.52 8.13 6.84
CA TRP A 187 -0.93 6.89 7.48
C TRP A 187 0.28 6.00 7.72
N ASP A 188 0.50 5.64 8.97
CA ASP A 188 1.61 4.78 9.36
C ASP A 188 1.31 3.33 8.97
N ILE A 189 2.16 2.74 8.14
CA ILE A 189 2.01 1.36 7.67
C ILE A 189 2.13 0.35 8.83
N ASP A 190 2.84 0.70 9.91
CA ASP A 190 3.08 -0.14 11.08
C ASP A 190 2.15 0.16 12.28
N ALA A 191 1.20 1.10 12.15
CA ALA A 191 0.36 1.53 13.27
C ALA A 191 -0.37 0.40 14.01
N GLY A 192 -0.73 -0.68 13.31
CA GLY A 192 -1.37 -1.86 13.91
C GLY A 192 -0.46 -2.72 14.78
N LEU A 193 0.87 -2.68 14.59
CA LEU A 193 1.82 -3.53 15.32
C LEU A 193 2.14 -2.98 16.71
N VAL A 194 2.20 -1.67 16.86
CA VAL A 194 2.53 -1.01 18.14
C VAL A 194 1.47 -1.29 19.20
N GLY A 195 0.19 -1.32 18.81
CA GLY A 195 -0.93 -1.67 19.70
C GLY A 195 -0.82 -3.09 20.27
N TRP A 196 -0.45 -4.07 19.46
CA TRP A 196 -0.29 -5.46 19.88
C TRP A 196 0.96 -5.68 20.74
N LEU A 197 2.08 -4.99 20.46
CA LEU A 197 3.29 -5.06 21.26
C LEU A 197 3.07 -4.46 22.65
N LEU A 198 2.39 -3.32 22.77
CA LEU A 198 2.05 -2.71 24.04
C LEU A 198 1.04 -3.56 24.82
N ALA A 199 0.04 -4.11 24.17
CA ALA A 199 -0.92 -5.04 24.80
C ALA A 199 -0.22 -6.32 25.28
N GLY A 200 0.69 -6.90 24.51
CA GLY A 200 1.49 -8.06 24.88
C GLY A 200 2.40 -7.80 26.08
N LEU A 201 3.05 -6.64 26.14
CA LEU A 201 3.88 -6.23 27.27
C LEU A 201 3.06 -5.99 28.55
N LEU A 202 1.85 -5.42 28.43
CA LEU A 202 0.92 -5.26 29.55
C LEU A 202 0.44 -6.60 30.10
N VAL A 203 0.12 -7.57 29.25
CA VAL A 203 -0.29 -8.92 29.65
C VAL A 203 0.86 -9.64 30.36
N LEU A 204 2.10 -9.55 29.85
CA LEU A 204 3.28 -10.13 30.48
C LEU A 204 3.61 -9.48 31.83
N ALA A 205 3.46 -8.15 31.95
CA ALA A 205 3.65 -7.44 33.20
C ALA A 205 2.62 -7.85 34.26
N LEU A 206 1.36 -7.97 33.89
CA LEU A 206 0.27 -8.43 34.77
C LEU A 206 0.49 -9.89 35.21
N TRP A 207 0.94 -10.75 34.29
CA TRP A 207 1.21 -12.16 34.58
C TRP A 207 2.40 -12.32 35.54
N SER A 208 3.45 -11.50 35.38
CA SER A 208 4.61 -11.49 36.27
C SER A 208 4.26 -11.04 37.70
N GLN A 209 3.33 -10.11 37.86
CA GLN A 209 2.83 -9.67 39.17
C GLN A 209 1.94 -10.72 39.84
N TRP A 210 1.14 -11.44 39.02
CA TRP A 210 0.27 -12.50 39.56
C TRP A 210 1.05 -13.71 40.04
N GLY A 211 2.13 -14.05 39.35
CA GLY A 211 3.06 -15.13 39.76
C GLY A 211 3.82 -14.82 41.08
N LYS A 212 4.09 -13.56 41.35
CA LYS A 212 4.72 -13.14 42.63
C LYS A 212 3.77 -13.26 43.83
N LYS A 213 2.48 -12.89 43.66
CA LYS A 213 1.48 -13.02 44.74
C LYS A 213 1.19 -14.45 45.18
N ARG A 214 1.39 -15.48 44.33
CA ARG A 214 1.19 -16.88 44.68
C ARG A 214 2.37 -17.55 45.39
N ARG A 215 3.54 -16.86 45.49
CA ARG A 215 4.71 -17.39 46.19
C ARG A 215 4.87 -16.85 47.62
N THR A 216 3.97 -15.95 48.05
CA THR A 216 4.03 -15.30 49.39
C THR A 216 2.83 -15.59 50.28
N SER A 217 2.00 -16.60 49.92
CA SER A 217 0.90 -17.12 50.75
C SER A 217 1.12 -18.59 51.12
#